data_d0085a74fca64cb2ab27a0847aa563b2
#
_entry.id   d0085a74fca64cb2ab27a0847aa563b2
#
_cell.length_a   1.000
_cell.length_b   1.000
_cell.length_c   1.000
_cell.angle_alpha   90.00
_cell.angle_beta   90.00
_cell.angle_gamma   90.00
#
_symmetry.space_group_name_H-M   'P 1'
#
loop_
_entity.id
_entity.type
_entity.pdbx_description
1 polymer ?
#
loop_
_entity_poly.entity_id
_entity_poly.type
_entity_poly.pdbx_seq_one_letter_code
_entity_poly.pdbx_strand_id
1 'polypeptide(L)'
;IRMKDRLTAVFRKRWAFRSLGLFGVGVLLCFLPSWQKHSFSLKNDVYPVNALYNLYFAITKSNKNANYSISSADFRFNSVRTGQADGKREIYVLVVGETSRAMEWSLYGYERNTTPRMEGLDGLVHFTDVVTQSNNTHKSVPIILSAASAENYGVIYDEKSIVTAFKEAGFRTLVIATQKLTTSMFGAFYREADTFIDMSTFNTGSYLTSLYDAALLPYLEKELDKSDEDMFIVLHTYGS
;
A
#
# COMPACT_ATOMS: atom_id res chain seq x y z
N ILE A 1 -28.14 -7.12 -62.32
CA ILE A 1 -28.07 -6.49 -60.97
C ILE A 1 -28.41 -7.52 -59.88
N ARG A 2 -29.51 -8.28 -59.97
CA ARG A 2 -29.92 -9.26 -58.92
C ARG A 2 -28.96 -10.43 -58.68
N MET A 3 -28.15 -10.85 -59.66
CA MET A 3 -27.25 -12.00 -59.52
C MET A 3 -25.93 -11.62 -58.82
N LYS A 4 -25.39 -10.42 -59.08
CA LYS A 4 -24.23 -9.89 -58.38
C LYS A 4 -24.51 -9.67 -56.87
N ASP A 5 -25.70 -9.16 -56.56
CA ASP A 5 -26.08 -8.90 -55.16
C ASP A 5 -26.26 -10.19 -54.36
N ARG A 6 -26.77 -11.26 -54.96
CA ARG A 6 -26.85 -12.58 -54.33
C ARG A 6 -25.49 -13.23 -54.13
N LEU A 7 -24.57 -13.10 -55.07
CA LEU A 7 -23.22 -13.63 -54.96
C LEU A 7 -22.42 -12.90 -53.88
N THR A 8 -22.53 -11.59 -53.79
CA THR A 8 -21.90 -10.80 -52.73
C THR A 8 -22.46 -11.11 -51.32
N ALA A 9 -23.77 -11.33 -51.22
CA ALA A 9 -24.42 -11.73 -49.96
C ALA A 9 -23.96 -13.13 -49.49
N VAL A 10 -23.86 -14.10 -50.44
CA VAL A 10 -23.36 -15.46 -50.13
C VAL A 10 -21.88 -15.42 -49.73
N PHE A 11 -21.06 -14.61 -50.43
CA PHE A 11 -19.65 -14.43 -50.11
C PHE A 11 -19.47 -13.80 -48.70
N ARG A 12 -20.21 -12.73 -48.41
CA ARG A 12 -20.19 -12.09 -47.03
C ARG A 12 -20.62 -13.07 -45.95
N LYS A 13 -21.64 -13.89 -46.20
CA LYS A 13 -22.12 -14.90 -45.26
C LYS A 13 -21.06 -15.98 -44.99
N ARG A 14 -20.38 -16.49 -46.05
CA ARG A 14 -19.28 -17.45 -45.92
C ARG A 14 -18.08 -16.87 -45.18
N TRP A 15 -17.71 -15.62 -45.40
CA TRP A 15 -16.65 -14.94 -44.70
C TRP A 15 -17.02 -14.71 -43.23
N ALA A 16 -18.25 -14.32 -42.95
CA ALA A 16 -18.76 -14.17 -41.58
C ALA A 16 -18.69 -15.50 -40.80
N PHE A 17 -19.10 -16.61 -41.40
CA PHE A 17 -18.99 -17.92 -40.74
C PHE A 17 -17.52 -18.36 -40.52
N ARG A 18 -16.62 -18.08 -41.45
CA ARG A 18 -15.21 -18.36 -41.32
C ARG A 18 -14.57 -17.52 -40.20
N SER A 19 -14.91 -16.25 -40.15
CA SER A 19 -14.44 -15.34 -39.07
C SER A 19 -14.97 -15.78 -37.71
N LEU A 20 -16.23 -16.20 -37.63
CA LEU A 20 -16.83 -16.72 -36.40
C LEU A 20 -16.17 -18.05 -35.96
N GLY A 21 -15.87 -18.93 -36.93
CA GLY A 21 -15.12 -20.16 -36.68
C GLY A 21 -13.70 -19.91 -36.17
N LEU A 22 -12.96 -19.00 -36.81
CA LEU A 22 -11.64 -18.58 -36.37
C LEU A 22 -11.65 -17.92 -34.99
N PHE A 23 -12.67 -17.09 -34.71
CA PHE A 23 -12.87 -16.50 -33.38
C PHE A 23 -13.14 -17.58 -32.33
N GLY A 24 -14.01 -18.57 -32.64
CA GLY A 24 -14.29 -19.70 -31.76
C GLY A 24 -13.06 -20.54 -31.47
N VAL A 25 -12.22 -20.82 -32.48
CA VAL A 25 -10.94 -21.51 -32.30
C VAL A 25 -9.98 -20.66 -31.45
N GLY A 26 -9.91 -19.35 -31.71
CA GLY A 26 -9.09 -18.45 -30.88
C GLY A 26 -9.50 -18.44 -29.41
N VAL A 27 -10.80 -18.40 -29.14
CA VAL A 27 -11.35 -18.52 -27.77
C VAL A 27 -10.99 -19.88 -27.14
N LEU A 28 -11.15 -20.98 -27.88
CA LEU A 28 -10.75 -22.33 -27.42
C LEU A 28 -9.26 -22.42 -27.10
N LEU A 29 -8.40 -21.86 -27.95
CA LEU A 29 -6.95 -21.81 -27.71
C LEU A 29 -6.58 -20.98 -26.47
N CYS A 30 -7.36 -19.95 -26.14
CA CYS A 30 -7.18 -19.19 -24.89
C CYS A 30 -7.51 -20.02 -23.63
N PHE A 31 -8.34 -21.05 -23.75
CA PHE A 31 -8.69 -21.96 -22.64
C PHE A 31 -7.72 -23.14 -22.47
N LEU A 32 -6.90 -23.47 -23.46
CA LEU A 32 -5.92 -24.55 -23.36
C LEU A 32 -4.92 -24.38 -22.18
N PRO A 33 -4.37 -23.17 -21.90
CA PRO A 33 -3.51 -22.96 -20.75
C PRO A 33 -4.21 -23.12 -19.41
N SER A 34 -5.55 -22.97 -19.36
CA SER A 34 -6.32 -23.11 -18.13
C SER A 34 -6.32 -24.54 -17.58
N TRP A 35 -6.15 -25.51 -18.45
CA TRP A 35 -6.10 -26.93 -18.08
C TRP A 35 -4.81 -27.33 -17.36
N GLN A 36 -3.74 -26.55 -17.55
CA GLN A 36 -2.43 -26.83 -16.95
C GLN A 36 -2.12 -25.96 -15.72
N LYS A 37 -2.82 -24.84 -15.54
CA LYS A 37 -2.61 -23.92 -14.41
C LYS A 37 -3.80 -23.94 -13.45
N HIS A 38 -3.58 -24.34 -12.20
CA HIS A 38 -4.59 -24.30 -11.13
C HIS A 38 -5.15 -22.90 -10.82
N SER A 39 -4.51 -21.84 -11.31
CA SER A 39 -4.86 -20.42 -11.03
C SER A 39 -5.16 -19.60 -12.28
N PHE A 40 -5.59 -20.23 -13.39
CA PHE A 40 -5.93 -19.50 -14.60
C PHE A 40 -7.11 -18.55 -14.38
N SER A 41 -6.94 -17.30 -14.78
CA SER A 41 -8.00 -16.29 -14.74
C SER A 41 -7.99 -15.48 -16.04
N LEU A 42 -9.12 -15.42 -16.74
CA LEU A 42 -9.28 -14.62 -17.97
C LEU A 42 -8.83 -13.17 -17.79
N LYS A 43 -9.10 -12.60 -16.61
CA LYS A 43 -8.76 -11.21 -16.27
C LYS A 43 -7.25 -10.98 -16.03
N ASN A 44 -6.49 -12.04 -15.76
CA ASN A 44 -5.05 -11.93 -15.46
C ASN A 44 -4.19 -12.46 -16.60
N ASP A 45 -4.64 -13.53 -17.30
CA ASP A 45 -3.79 -14.34 -18.15
C ASP A 45 -4.07 -14.17 -19.63
N VAL A 46 -5.19 -13.54 -20.03
CA VAL A 46 -5.59 -13.43 -21.44
C VAL A 46 -5.51 -12.00 -21.95
N TYR A 47 -4.59 -11.74 -22.89
CA TYR A 47 -4.56 -10.49 -23.64
C TYR A 47 -5.63 -10.50 -24.76
N PRO A 48 -6.38 -9.41 -25.00
CA PRO A 48 -6.31 -8.08 -24.36
C PRO A 48 -7.21 -7.90 -23.11
N VAL A 49 -7.87 -8.97 -22.64
CA VAL A 49 -8.82 -8.91 -21.50
C VAL A 49 -8.12 -8.38 -20.24
N ASN A 50 -6.92 -8.90 -19.95
CA ASN A 50 -6.12 -8.45 -18.82
C ASN A 50 -5.74 -6.95 -18.91
N ALA A 51 -5.43 -6.45 -20.11
CA ALA A 51 -5.09 -5.03 -20.28
C ALA A 51 -6.31 -4.13 -20.00
N LEU A 52 -7.49 -4.48 -20.52
CA LEU A 52 -8.72 -3.75 -20.25
C LEU A 52 -9.14 -3.83 -18.79
N TYR A 53 -9.04 -5.02 -18.20
CA TYR A 53 -9.33 -5.21 -16.77
C TYR A 53 -8.39 -4.40 -15.87
N ASN A 54 -7.08 -4.41 -16.15
CA ASN A 54 -6.09 -3.66 -15.39
C ASN A 54 -6.30 -2.15 -15.53
N LEU A 55 -6.67 -1.68 -16.72
CA LEU A 55 -7.02 -0.27 -16.95
C LEU A 55 -8.25 0.13 -16.13
N TYR A 56 -9.33 -0.66 -16.19
CA TYR A 56 -10.53 -0.44 -15.37
C TYR A 56 -10.19 -0.44 -13.88
N PHE A 57 -9.42 -1.41 -13.44
CA PHE A 57 -8.99 -1.52 -12.03
C PHE A 57 -8.15 -0.33 -11.59
N ALA A 58 -7.20 0.12 -12.42
CA ALA A 58 -6.35 1.28 -12.12
C ALA A 58 -7.17 2.57 -12.01
N ILE A 59 -8.11 2.80 -12.93
CA ILE A 59 -9.01 3.96 -12.88
C ILE A 59 -9.87 3.92 -11.62
N THR A 60 -10.48 2.78 -11.32
CA THR A 60 -11.35 2.62 -10.14
C THR A 60 -10.58 2.85 -8.85
N LYS A 61 -9.37 2.29 -8.75
CA LYS A 61 -8.49 2.47 -7.58
C LYS A 61 -8.03 3.92 -7.45
N SER A 62 -7.66 4.56 -8.55
CA SER A 62 -7.27 5.98 -8.57
C SER A 62 -8.41 6.88 -8.09
N ASN A 63 -9.63 6.63 -8.57
CA ASN A 63 -10.81 7.39 -8.15
C ASN A 63 -11.12 7.19 -6.67
N LYS A 64 -11.03 5.96 -6.13
CA LYS A 64 -11.20 5.69 -4.71
C LYS A 64 -10.17 6.43 -3.85
N ASN A 65 -8.89 6.38 -4.26
CA ASN A 65 -7.84 7.12 -3.57
C ASN A 65 -8.08 8.64 -3.59
N ALA A 66 -8.49 9.18 -4.74
CA ALA A 66 -8.77 10.61 -4.89
C ALA A 66 -9.97 11.06 -4.03
N ASN A 67 -10.96 10.20 -3.86
CA ASN A 67 -12.17 10.48 -3.09
C ASN A 67 -12.05 10.14 -1.60
N TYR A 68 -10.91 9.63 -1.14
CA TYR A 68 -10.70 9.21 0.23
C TYR A 68 -11.09 10.28 1.27
N SER A 69 -10.69 11.52 1.06
CA SER A 69 -11.01 12.63 1.96
C SER A 69 -12.50 12.90 2.10
N ILE A 70 -13.29 12.53 1.08
CA ILE A 70 -14.74 12.67 1.07
C ILE A 70 -15.39 11.45 1.72
N SER A 71 -15.01 10.24 1.29
CA SER A 71 -15.62 8.99 1.77
C SER A 71 -15.38 8.74 3.25
N SER A 72 -14.18 9.14 3.76
CA SER A 72 -13.83 8.99 5.17
C SER A 72 -14.12 10.21 6.04
N ALA A 73 -14.81 11.25 5.50
CA ALA A 73 -15.00 12.53 6.20
C ALA A 73 -15.76 12.40 7.52
N ASP A 74 -16.77 11.53 7.54
CA ASP A 74 -17.62 11.31 8.71
C ASP A 74 -17.13 10.20 9.64
N PHE A 75 -16.08 9.48 9.25
CA PHE A 75 -15.52 8.42 10.08
C PHE A 75 -14.87 8.98 11.34
N ARG A 76 -15.12 8.37 12.48
CA ARG A 76 -14.53 8.69 13.78
C ARG A 76 -14.25 7.40 14.55
N PHE A 77 -13.08 7.34 15.17
CA PHE A 77 -12.74 6.27 16.13
C PHE A 77 -13.45 6.50 17.48
N ASN A 78 -13.74 7.75 17.82
CA ASN A 78 -14.16 8.17 19.16
C ASN A 78 -13.14 7.74 20.22
N SER A 79 -11.87 7.82 19.88
CA SER A 79 -10.76 7.42 20.74
C SER A 79 -10.65 8.35 21.93
N VAL A 80 -10.54 7.77 23.13
CA VAL A 80 -10.30 8.49 24.38
C VAL A 80 -9.15 7.85 25.15
N ARG A 81 -8.35 8.67 25.82
CA ARG A 81 -7.31 8.15 26.72
C ARG A 81 -7.92 7.62 28.00
N THR A 82 -7.54 6.41 28.39
CA THR A 82 -7.99 5.77 29.64
C THR A 82 -6.96 5.87 30.75
N GLY A 83 -6.47 7.05 31.01
CA GLY A 83 -5.49 7.33 32.04
C GLY A 83 -4.40 8.27 31.54
N GLN A 84 -3.90 9.13 32.41
CA GLN A 84 -2.67 9.88 32.19
C GLN A 84 -1.56 9.18 32.98
N ALA A 85 -0.47 8.83 32.32
CA ALA A 85 0.72 8.36 32.99
C ALA A 85 1.30 9.54 33.80
N ASP A 86 1.22 9.50 35.11
CA ASP A 86 1.92 10.31 36.14
C ASP A 86 2.35 11.74 35.74
N GLY A 87 1.64 12.41 34.83
CA GLY A 87 1.99 13.76 34.36
C GLY A 87 3.26 13.82 33.50
N LYS A 88 3.80 12.68 33.06
CA LYS A 88 4.93 12.61 32.14
C LYS A 88 4.49 12.65 30.69
N ARG A 89 5.29 13.32 29.87
CA ARG A 89 5.13 13.32 28.41
C ARG A 89 5.18 11.90 27.85
N GLU A 90 4.21 11.55 27.03
CA GLU A 90 4.15 10.26 26.33
C GLU A 90 4.51 10.44 24.85
N ILE A 91 5.46 9.64 24.37
CA ILE A 91 5.87 9.63 22.97
C ILE A 91 5.80 8.19 22.46
N TYR A 92 4.91 7.97 21.48
CA TYR A 92 4.78 6.70 20.77
C TYR A 92 5.37 6.83 19.38
N VAL A 93 6.31 5.97 19.02
CA VAL A 93 6.97 5.98 17.71
C VAL A 93 6.70 4.66 17.00
N LEU A 94 5.99 4.73 15.87
CA LEU A 94 5.80 3.62 14.97
C LEU A 94 6.81 3.73 13.82
N VAL A 95 7.78 2.82 13.78
CA VAL A 95 8.73 2.74 12.66
C VAL A 95 8.24 1.71 11.66
N VAL A 96 7.87 2.18 10.48
CA VAL A 96 7.50 1.33 9.34
C VAL A 96 8.74 1.09 8.51
N GLY A 97 9.31 -0.12 8.64
CA GLY A 97 10.47 -0.55 7.87
C GLY A 97 10.11 -0.98 6.44
N GLU A 98 11.12 -1.15 5.61
CA GLU A 98 10.98 -1.63 4.23
C GLU A 98 11.90 -2.82 3.99
N THR A 99 11.42 -3.82 3.26
CA THR A 99 12.18 -4.97 2.74
C THR A 99 12.97 -5.76 3.81
N SER A 100 12.54 -5.72 5.07
CA SER A 100 13.24 -6.34 6.19
C SER A 100 12.60 -7.66 6.58
N ARG A 101 13.36 -8.75 6.47
CA ARG A 101 12.92 -10.11 6.76
C ARG A 101 13.50 -10.56 8.10
N ALA A 102 12.67 -11.11 8.98
CA ALA A 102 13.10 -11.58 10.30
C ALA A 102 14.27 -12.59 10.22
N MET A 103 14.27 -13.46 9.19
CA MET A 103 15.33 -14.46 9.00
C MET A 103 16.72 -13.88 8.67
N GLU A 104 16.80 -12.58 8.36
CA GLU A 104 18.07 -11.88 8.11
C GLU A 104 18.51 -11.05 9.34
N TRP A 105 17.81 -11.16 10.48
CA TRP A 105 18.11 -10.45 11.70
C TRP A 105 18.81 -11.36 12.72
N SER A 106 19.95 -10.94 13.25
CA SER A 106 20.65 -11.67 14.30
C SER A 106 19.80 -11.85 15.57
N LEU A 107 18.92 -10.89 15.87
CA LEU A 107 17.91 -10.99 16.93
C LEU A 107 17.03 -12.26 16.81
N TYR A 108 16.84 -12.78 15.61
CA TYR A 108 16.08 -14.00 15.34
C TYR A 108 16.94 -15.22 14.97
N GLY A 109 18.26 -15.14 15.24
CA GLY A 109 19.20 -16.24 15.06
C GLY A 109 19.93 -16.27 13.71
N TYR A 110 19.92 -15.18 12.95
CA TYR A 110 20.76 -15.07 11.77
C TYR A 110 22.25 -15.04 12.16
N GLU A 111 23.09 -15.76 11.42
CA GLU A 111 24.52 -15.95 11.75
C GLU A 111 25.34 -14.65 11.71
N ARG A 112 24.95 -13.68 10.90
CA ARG A 112 25.61 -12.38 10.81
C ARG A 112 25.00 -11.41 11.84
N ASN A 113 25.85 -10.62 12.46
CA ASN A 113 25.44 -9.59 13.40
C ASN A 113 24.79 -8.39 12.68
N THR A 114 23.49 -8.49 12.37
CA THR A 114 22.72 -7.49 11.60
C THR A 114 21.93 -6.55 12.49
N THR A 115 21.63 -6.91 13.74
CA THR A 115 20.82 -6.13 14.68
C THR A 115 21.47 -5.88 16.02
N PRO A 116 22.80 -5.59 16.09
CA PRO A 116 23.55 -5.56 17.35
C PRO A 116 23.06 -4.49 18.33
N ARG A 117 22.55 -3.36 17.83
CA ARG A 117 22.03 -2.28 18.67
C ARG A 117 20.67 -2.61 19.26
N MET A 118 19.86 -3.39 18.56
CA MET A 118 18.54 -3.80 19.06
C MET A 118 18.68 -4.83 20.18
N GLU A 119 19.60 -5.78 20.03
CA GLU A 119 19.84 -6.84 21.02
C GLU A 119 20.27 -6.29 22.38
N GLY A 120 20.89 -5.12 22.43
CA GLY A 120 21.30 -4.43 23.63
C GLY A 120 20.28 -3.48 24.23
N LEU A 121 19.05 -3.40 23.70
CA LEU A 121 18.03 -2.49 24.21
C LEU A 121 17.32 -3.08 25.43
N ASP A 122 17.33 -2.35 26.54
CA ASP A 122 16.53 -2.68 27.72
C ASP A 122 15.02 -2.57 27.39
N GLY A 123 14.25 -3.57 27.83
CA GLY A 123 12.81 -3.60 27.62
C GLY A 123 12.38 -3.98 26.20
N LEU A 124 13.30 -4.44 25.36
CA LEU A 124 12.96 -4.93 24.03
C LEU A 124 12.03 -6.14 24.11
N VAL A 125 10.89 -6.05 23.44
CA VAL A 125 9.98 -7.17 23.20
C VAL A 125 9.97 -7.47 21.71
N HIS A 126 10.23 -8.70 21.32
CA HIS A 126 10.18 -9.15 19.94
C HIS A 126 9.20 -10.31 19.75
N PHE A 127 8.54 -10.33 18.61
CA PHE A 127 7.57 -11.35 18.27
C PHE A 127 8.18 -12.36 17.31
N THR A 128 7.99 -13.65 17.55
CA THR A 128 8.56 -14.75 16.75
C THR A 128 7.58 -15.34 15.74
N ASP A 129 6.29 -15.06 15.90
CA ASP A 129 5.22 -15.56 15.02
C ASP A 129 4.40 -14.40 14.47
N VAL A 130 4.97 -13.69 13.48
CA VAL A 130 4.33 -12.58 12.79
C VAL A 130 4.35 -12.80 11.29
N VAL A 131 3.18 -12.74 10.67
CA VAL A 131 3.01 -12.92 9.22
C VAL A 131 2.44 -11.65 8.60
N THR A 132 3.08 -11.18 7.54
CA THR A 132 2.53 -10.07 6.75
C THR A 132 1.33 -10.53 5.93
N GLN A 133 0.29 -9.69 5.89
CA GLN A 133 -0.91 -9.98 5.09
C GLN A 133 -0.77 -9.56 3.61
N SER A 134 0.35 -8.97 3.22
CA SER A 134 0.63 -8.60 1.83
C SER A 134 2.13 -8.59 1.55
N ASN A 135 2.49 -8.83 0.31
CA ASN A 135 3.86 -8.92 -0.17
C ASN A 135 4.37 -7.63 -0.86
N ASN A 136 3.64 -6.53 -0.77
CA ASN A 136 4.10 -5.25 -1.28
C ASN A 136 3.67 -4.07 -0.39
N THR A 137 4.50 -3.04 -0.37
CA THR A 137 4.37 -1.82 0.45
C THR A 137 3.02 -1.12 0.26
N HIS A 138 2.54 -1.01 -0.98
CA HIS A 138 1.28 -0.32 -1.28
C HIS A 138 0.03 -0.98 -0.69
N LYS A 139 0.13 -2.23 -0.27
CA LYS A 139 -0.95 -2.97 0.40
C LYS A 139 -0.65 -3.20 1.87
N SER A 140 0.58 -3.60 2.22
CA SER A 140 0.96 -3.91 3.60
C SER A 140 0.89 -2.68 4.51
N VAL A 141 1.40 -1.54 4.07
CA VAL A 141 1.41 -0.32 4.90
C VAL A 141 -0.01 0.18 5.22
N PRO A 142 -0.96 0.28 4.26
CA PRO A 142 -2.35 0.57 4.61
C PRO A 142 -2.98 -0.42 5.62
N ILE A 143 -2.66 -1.71 5.53
CA ILE A 143 -3.14 -2.71 6.49
C ILE A 143 -2.54 -2.46 7.88
N ILE A 144 -1.25 -2.16 7.96
CA ILE A 144 -0.57 -1.84 9.24
C ILE A 144 -1.18 -0.60 9.92
N LEU A 145 -1.60 0.38 9.13
CA LEU A 145 -2.06 1.67 9.62
C LEU A 145 -3.58 1.77 9.84
N SER A 146 -4.35 0.75 9.51
CA SER A 146 -5.82 0.81 9.56
C SER A 146 -6.43 -0.48 10.10
N ALA A 147 -7.75 -0.54 10.19
CA ALA A 147 -8.50 -1.75 10.53
C ALA A 147 -8.62 -2.75 9.35
N ALA A 148 -7.97 -2.49 8.23
CA ALA A 148 -8.01 -3.36 7.07
C ALA A 148 -7.30 -4.69 7.30
N SER A 149 -7.75 -5.71 6.58
CA SER A 149 -7.11 -7.02 6.49
C SER A 149 -6.98 -7.46 5.03
N ALA A 150 -6.31 -8.58 4.79
CA ALA A 150 -6.26 -9.16 3.45
C ALA A 150 -7.66 -9.54 2.92
N GLU A 151 -8.57 -9.97 3.81
CA GLU A 151 -9.94 -10.34 3.48
C GLU A 151 -10.84 -9.11 3.32
N ASN A 152 -10.62 -8.07 4.14
CA ASN A 152 -11.42 -6.85 4.14
C ASN A 152 -10.57 -5.61 3.84
N TYR A 153 -9.92 -5.62 2.70
CA TYR A 153 -9.04 -4.52 2.28
C TYR A 153 -9.82 -3.23 1.94
N GLY A 154 -11.10 -3.35 1.61
CA GLY A 154 -11.92 -2.23 1.13
C GLY A 154 -12.10 -1.08 2.12
N VAL A 155 -12.02 -1.36 3.41
CA VAL A 155 -12.21 -0.37 4.50
C VAL A 155 -11.19 0.79 4.45
N ILE A 156 -10.02 0.59 3.84
CA ILE A 156 -9.01 1.65 3.67
C ILE A 156 -9.53 2.89 2.92
N TYR A 157 -10.61 2.76 2.17
CA TYR A 157 -11.17 3.88 1.39
C TYR A 157 -12.22 4.68 2.15
N ASP A 158 -12.77 4.12 3.21
CA ASP A 158 -13.92 4.66 3.92
C ASP A 158 -13.61 4.97 5.40
N GLU A 159 -12.54 4.39 5.94
CA GLU A 159 -12.11 4.57 7.33
C GLU A 159 -10.78 5.33 7.42
N LYS A 160 -10.56 5.97 8.57
CA LYS A 160 -9.32 6.68 8.90
C LYS A 160 -8.25 5.72 9.39
N SER A 161 -7.00 6.20 9.41
CA SER A 161 -5.86 5.47 9.94
C SER A 161 -5.67 5.62 11.44
N ILE A 162 -4.76 4.83 12.02
CA ILE A 162 -4.34 4.94 13.41
C ILE A 162 -3.83 6.35 13.76
N VAL A 163 -3.33 7.10 12.79
CA VAL A 163 -2.90 8.51 12.97
C VAL A 163 -4.08 9.35 13.47
N THR A 164 -5.26 9.21 12.85
CA THR A 164 -6.47 9.89 13.31
C THR A 164 -6.92 9.38 14.68
N ALA A 165 -6.78 8.09 14.99
CA ALA A 165 -7.15 7.55 16.30
C ALA A 165 -6.32 8.21 17.42
N PHE A 166 -5.02 8.35 17.25
CA PHE A 166 -4.17 9.06 18.22
C PHE A 166 -4.49 10.55 18.28
N LYS A 167 -4.77 11.18 17.16
CA LYS A 167 -5.19 12.59 17.10
C LYS A 167 -6.48 12.83 17.88
N GLU A 168 -7.50 11.97 17.73
CA GLU A 168 -8.75 12.04 18.50
C GLU A 168 -8.51 11.83 20.00
N ALA A 169 -7.52 11.00 20.35
CA ALA A 169 -7.11 10.77 21.74
C ALA A 169 -6.27 11.93 22.34
N GLY A 170 -6.05 13.02 21.59
CA GLY A 170 -5.37 14.22 22.07
C GLY A 170 -3.85 14.22 21.91
N PHE A 171 -3.28 13.31 21.12
CA PHE A 171 -1.86 13.34 20.77
C PHE A 171 -1.61 14.29 19.59
N ARG A 172 -0.52 15.03 19.65
CA ARG A 172 0.05 15.67 18.47
C ARG A 172 0.60 14.60 17.56
N THR A 173 0.22 14.60 16.30
CA THR A 173 0.59 13.57 15.32
C THR A 173 1.65 14.09 14.34
N LEU A 174 2.70 13.29 14.14
CA LEU A 174 3.80 13.58 13.22
C LEU A 174 4.05 12.37 12.31
N VAL A 175 4.18 12.62 11.03
CA VAL A 175 4.64 11.60 10.07
C VAL A 175 5.87 12.13 9.33
N ILE A 176 6.95 11.34 9.28
CA ILE A 176 8.13 11.62 8.47
C ILE A 176 8.36 10.39 7.57
N ALA A 177 8.43 10.60 6.26
CA ALA A 177 8.59 9.53 5.29
C ALA A 177 9.69 9.83 4.26
N THR A 178 10.59 8.87 4.04
CA THR A 178 11.58 8.90 2.95
C THR A 178 11.04 8.26 1.67
N GLN A 179 9.97 7.48 1.77
CA GLN A 179 9.29 6.83 0.65
C GLN A 179 8.60 7.85 -0.27
N LYS A 180 8.67 7.63 -1.58
CA LYS A 180 7.92 8.43 -2.56
C LYS A 180 6.42 8.15 -2.45
N LEU A 181 5.68 9.15 -2.01
CA LEU A 181 4.25 9.06 -1.71
C LEU A 181 3.36 9.36 -2.93
N THR A 182 3.67 8.87 -4.08
CA THR A 182 2.77 9.03 -5.24
C THR A 182 1.34 8.58 -4.86
N THR A 183 0.41 8.48 -5.64
CA THR A 183 -1.01 8.15 -5.48
C THR A 183 -1.39 6.95 -4.58
N SER A 184 -0.57 6.60 -3.58
CA SER A 184 -0.81 5.47 -2.68
C SER A 184 -1.73 5.83 -1.50
N MET A 185 -2.50 4.86 -0.99
CA MET A 185 -3.39 5.07 0.17
C MET A 185 -2.63 5.44 1.45
N PHE A 186 -1.43 4.88 1.68
CA PHE A 186 -0.66 5.28 2.86
C PHE A 186 -0.25 6.76 2.80
N GLY A 187 -0.03 7.33 1.62
CA GLY A 187 0.15 8.78 1.47
C GLY A 187 -1.07 9.60 1.88
N ALA A 188 -2.29 9.08 1.68
CA ALA A 188 -3.51 9.71 2.18
C ALA A 188 -3.59 9.63 3.71
N PHE A 189 -3.27 8.49 4.30
CA PHE A 189 -3.19 8.29 5.75
C PHE A 189 -2.15 9.20 6.42
N TYR A 190 -0.99 9.38 5.80
CA TYR A 190 0.05 10.26 6.35
C TYR A 190 -0.37 11.73 6.39
N ARG A 191 -1.23 12.15 5.46
CA ARG A 191 -1.79 13.52 5.45
C ARG A 191 -2.87 13.74 6.51
N GLU A 192 -3.28 12.73 7.27
CA GLU A 192 -4.15 12.89 8.45
C GLU A 192 -3.40 13.52 9.63
N ALA A 193 -2.07 13.39 9.67
CA ALA A 193 -1.23 13.92 10.74
C ALA A 193 -1.28 15.47 10.81
N ASP A 194 -1.07 16.01 12.01
CA ASP A 194 -0.93 17.45 12.22
C ASP A 194 0.30 18.01 11.50
N THR A 195 1.38 17.21 11.46
CA THR A 195 2.59 17.55 10.72
C THR A 195 3.00 16.35 9.86
N PHE A 196 3.16 16.58 8.56
CA PHE A 196 3.64 15.58 7.63
C PHE A 196 4.86 16.10 6.85
N ILE A 197 6.00 15.40 6.97
CA ILE A 197 7.26 15.73 6.29
C ILE A 197 7.53 14.66 5.23
N ASP A 198 7.31 15.02 3.98
CA ASP A 198 7.63 14.18 2.81
C ASP A 198 9.06 14.46 2.35
N MET A 199 10.01 13.66 2.82
CA MET A 199 11.42 13.82 2.48
C MET A 199 11.75 13.40 1.03
N SER A 200 10.87 12.66 0.37
CA SER A 200 11.07 12.31 -1.04
C SER A 200 11.10 13.54 -1.96
N THR A 201 10.52 14.64 -1.50
CA THR A 201 10.51 15.92 -2.23
C THR A 201 11.84 16.71 -2.12
N PHE A 202 12.70 16.36 -1.13
CA PHE A 202 13.98 17.02 -0.92
C PHE A 202 15.09 16.46 -1.82
N ASN A 203 14.84 15.31 -2.41
CA ASN A 203 15.79 14.66 -3.31
C ASN A 203 15.61 15.18 -4.74
N THR A 204 16.40 16.18 -5.13
CA THR A 204 16.41 16.76 -6.48
C THR A 204 17.28 15.98 -7.47
N GLY A 205 17.88 14.87 -7.04
CA GLY A 205 18.76 14.02 -7.82
C GLY A 205 18.05 12.88 -8.56
N SER A 206 18.85 12.11 -9.31
CA SER A 206 18.42 10.92 -10.05
C SER A 206 17.64 9.93 -9.15
N TYR A 207 16.73 9.15 -9.73
CA TYR A 207 15.97 8.06 -9.08
C TYR A 207 16.83 7.02 -8.32
N LEU A 208 18.15 7.10 -8.44
CA LEU A 208 19.11 6.19 -7.81
C LEU A 208 19.72 6.72 -6.51
N THR A 209 19.41 7.95 -6.10
CA THR A 209 19.90 8.52 -4.83
C THR A 209 18.76 8.60 -3.85
N SER A 210 18.47 7.49 -3.12
CA SER A 210 17.62 7.52 -1.94
C SER A 210 18.35 8.26 -0.80
N LEU A 211 17.59 9.02 -0.02
CA LEU A 211 18.10 9.52 1.26
C LEU A 211 18.26 8.34 2.21
N TYR A 212 19.41 8.26 2.89
CA TYR A 212 19.58 7.29 3.99
C TYR A 212 18.54 7.55 5.09
N ASP A 213 18.08 6.48 5.73
CA ASP A 213 17.06 6.58 6.78
C ASP A 213 17.50 7.46 7.96
N ALA A 214 18.81 7.54 8.22
CA ALA A 214 19.36 8.45 9.21
C ALA A 214 19.04 9.93 8.95
N ALA A 215 18.71 10.32 7.72
CA ALA A 215 18.30 11.68 7.39
C ALA A 215 16.96 12.09 8.04
N LEU A 216 16.15 11.13 8.52
CA LEU A 216 14.93 11.41 9.30
C LEU A 216 15.24 12.05 10.66
N LEU A 217 16.36 11.68 11.30
CA LEU A 217 16.65 12.00 12.70
C LEU A 217 16.69 13.51 12.99
N PRO A 218 17.36 14.37 12.20
CA PRO A 218 17.37 15.81 12.47
C PRO A 218 15.98 16.46 12.42
N TYR A 219 15.09 15.93 11.59
CA TYR A 219 13.71 16.41 11.50
C TYR A 219 12.87 15.93 12.68
N LEU A 220 13.08 14.69 13.10
CA LEU A 220 12.47 14.14 14.31
C LEU A 220 12.88 14.95 15.53
N GLU A 221 14.16 15.15 15.75
CA GLU A 221 14.71 15.93 16.89
C GLU A 221 14.11 17.33 16.92
N LYS A 222 14.13 18.03 15.79
CA LYS A 222 13.53 19.35 15.65
C LYS A 222 12.05 19.40 16.02
N GLU A 223 11.28 18.37 15.66
CA GLU A 223 9.84 18.33 15.99
C GLU A 223 9.60 17.97 17.46
N LEU A 224 10.46 17.13 18.05
CA LEU A 224 10.42 16.79 19.47
C LEU A 224 10.73 18.01 20.37
N ASP A 225 11.64 18.88 19.94
CA ASP A 225 12.06 20.08 20.69
C ASP A 225 11.04 21.24 20.62
N LYS A 226 10.08 21.18 19.69
CA LYS A 226 9.10 22.27 19.49
C LYS A 226 8.03 22.36 20.58
N SER A 227 7.74 21.28 21.27
CA SER A 227 6.59 21.20 22.15
C SER A 227 6.76 20.07 23.15
N ASP A 228 6.22 20.26 24.35
CA ASP A 228 6.15 19.25 25.42
C ASP A 228 4.87 18.39 25.34
N GLU A 229 4.10 18.50 24.26
CA GLU A 229 2.89 17.74 24.05
C GLU A 229 3.19 16.24 23.90
N ASP A 230 2.22 15.41 24.27
CA ASP A 230 2.24 13.99 23.98
C ASP A 230 2.19 13.77 22.47
N MET A 231 2.98 12.85 21.94
CA MET A 231 3.12 12.67 20.49
C MET A 231 2.92 11.23 20.06
N PHE A 232 2.27 11.09 18.91
CA PHE A 232 2.31 9.88 18.09
C PHE A 232 3.05 10.16 16.79
N ILE A 233 4.11 9.41 16.55
CA ILE A 233 5.06 9.64 15.46
C ILE A 233 5.12 8.41 14.57
N VAL A 234 4.96 8.58 13.26
CA VAL A 234 5.19 7.54 12.26
C VAL A 234 6.45 7.89 11.48
N LEU A 235 7.44 7.00 11.50
CA LEU A 235 8.64 7.08 10.68
C LEU A 235 8.56 5.99 9.61
N HIS A 236 8.44 6.37 8.34
CA HIS A 236 8.44 5.42 7.23
C HIS A 236 9.77 5.47 6.51
N THR A 237 10.59 4.44 6.73
CA THR A 237 11.95 4.33 6.20
C THR A 237 11.97 3.74 4.79
N TYR A 238 13.07 3.92 4.08
CA TYR A 238 13.29 3.34 2.76
C TYR A 238 13.99 1.97 2.83
N GLY A 239 14.62 1.65 3.97
CA GLY A 239 15.36 0.42 4.17
C GLY A 239 16.83 0.51 3.71
N SER A 240 17.46 1.66 3.86
CA SER A 240 18.85 1.93 3.45
C SER A 240 19.75 2.29 4.63
#